data_72f9951278b097f2649a885f2a65f536
#
_entry.id   72f9951278b097f2649a885f2a65f536
#
_cell.length_a   1.000
_cell.length_b   1.000
_cell.length_c   1.000
_cell.angle_alpha   90.00
_cell.angle_beta   90.00
_cell.angle_gamma   90.00
#
_symmetry.space_group_name_H-M   'P 1'
#
loop_
_entity.id
_entity.type
_entity.pdbx_description
1 polymer ?
#
loop_
_entity_poly.entity_id
_entity_poly.type
_entity_poly.pdbx_seq_one_letter_code
_entity_poly.pdbx_strand_id
1 'polypeptide(L)'
;MSAVAAGSGARLDESVVAAADAVQEAMRRDLLQLAGQQAAVVGAAPAGAGKSHFVASTVGLLRASGLRVALAAPTNDQVQSLVQRVKELNPDLPVAFVHGQGRDLPGHLASLTGVTQPSAADAQRQQDPLVIATIDKLADAFLRNGLGDFDVLVIDEAYQADAARYYTAAGVAPTHLLVGDTGQLDPFSPLDDATYWRGGPEDPLQTAVGVLLRNHPGTPVHQIPVTWRLDPRAVPVARCFYPGHSFSAAVLPEARELRLMRPGPGSQVLAPIDAALDEAAASGWAHLTLPGAPVLRADPATAVFIRELAHRL
;
A
#
# COMPACT_ATOMS: atom_id res chain seq x y z
N MET A 1 -18.26 -0.11 9.07
CA MET A 1 -17.72 0.93 9.97
C MET A 1 -16.39 0.46 10.51
N SER A 2 -15.31 0.95 10.01
CA SER A 2 -13.99 0.63 10.55
C SER A 2 -13.14 1.89 10.61
N ALA A 3 -13.23 2.58 11.74
CA ALA A 3 -12.27 3.60 12.13
C ALA A 3 -10.92 2.92 12.43
N VAL A 4 -10.10 2.70 11.41
CA VAL A 4 -8.74 2.26 11.60
C VAL A 4 -7.92 3.46 12.02
N ALA A 5 -7.58 3.48 13.31
CA ALA A 5 -6.50 4.24 13.92
C ALA A 5 -6.46 5.77 13.63
N ALA A 6 -7.58 6.45 13.72
CA ALA A 6 -7.57 7.72 14.40
C ALA A 6 -7.30 7.39 15.87
N GLY A 7 -6.24 7.95 16.49
CA GLY A 7 -6.03 7.77 17.91
C GLY A 7 -7.36 7.94 18.65
N SER A 8 -7.65 7.10 19.62
CA SER A 8 -8.95 7.00 20.28
C SER A 8 -9.43 8.41 20.72
N GLY A 9 -10.37 8.98 19.97
CA GLY A 9 -10.98 10.28 20.29
C GLY A 9 -10.91 11.37 19.21
N ALA A 10 -10.25 11.17 18.07
CA ALA A 10 -10.23 12.18 17.01
C ALA A 10 -11.63 12.31 16.37
N ARG A 11 -12.13 13.56 16.30
CA ARG A 11 -13.37 13.85 15.56
C ARG A 11 -13.13 13.67 14.06
N LEU A 12 -14.05 12.98 13.39
CA LEU A 12 -14.00 12.70 11.97
C LEU A 12 -14.96 13.58 11.19
N ASP A 13 -14.61 13.89 9.95
CA ASP A 13 -15.51 14.48 8.97
C ASP A 13 -16.37 13.36 8.35
N GLU A 14 -17.61 13.26 8.80
CA GLU A 14 -18.53 12.20 8.38
C GLU A 14 -18.80 12.23 6.86
N SER A 15 -18.76 13.41 6.24
CA SER A 15 -18.98 13.56 4.80
C SER A 15 -17.82 12.97 3.99
N VAL A 16 -16.59 13.17 4.45
CA VAL A 16 -15.38 12.60 3.83
C VAL A 16 -15.35 11.09 4.01
N VAL A 17 -15.72 10.61 5.20
CA VAL A 17 -15.82 9.17 5.48
C VAL A 17 -16.86 8.51 4.58
N ALA A 18 -18.06 9.07 4.49
CA ALA A 18 -19.14 8.54 3.65
C ALA A 18 -18.74 8.53 2.15
N ALA A 19 -18.05 9.56 1.67
CA ALA A 19 -17.54 9.58 0.30
C ALA A 19 -16.50 8.47 0.05
N ALA A 20 -15.62 8.22 1.00
CA ALA A 20 -14.64 7.14 0.91
C ALA A 20 -15.30 5.76 0.91
N ASP A 21 -16.26 5.53 1.80
CA ASP A 21 -17.03 4.29 1.89
C ASP A 21 -17.80 4.02 0.58
N ALA A 22 -18.42 5.05 -0.01
CA ALA A 22 -19.12 4.93 -1.28
C ALA A 22 -18.21 4.49 -2.43
N VAL A 23 -16.99 5.05 -2.53
CA VAL A 23 -16.01 4.66 -3.55
C VAL A 23 -15.51 3.23 -3.32
N GLN A 24 -15.22 2.87 -2.09
CA GLN A 24 -14.79 1.51 -1.75
C GLN A 24 -15.88 0.47 -2.07
N GLU A 25 -17.13 0.80 -1.78
CA GLU A 25 -18.26 -0.08 -2.09
C GLU A 25 -18.53 -0.19 -3.60
N ALA A 26 -18.36 0.90 -4.36
CA ALA A 26 -18.41 0.84 -5.81
C ALA A 26 -17.32 -0.08 -6.39
N MET A 27 -16.09 0.04 -5.86
CA MET A 27 -14.96 -0.82 -6.26
C MET A 27 -15.22 -2.31 -5.97
N ARG A 28 -15.76 -2.63 -4.79
CA ARG A 28 -16.14 -4.01 -4.43
C ARG A 28 -17.25 -4.56 -5.32
N ARG A 29 -18.23 -3.74 -5.65
CA ARG A 29 -19.33 -4.11 -6.55
C ARG A 29 -18.81 -4.44 -7.94
N ASP A 30 -17.97 -3.57 -8.53
CA ASP A 30 -17.38 -3.80 -9.84
C ASP A 30 -16.55 -5.08 -9.84
N LEU A 31 -15.74 -5.29 -8.80
CA LEU A 31 -14.91 -6.48 -8.66
C LEU A 31 -15.75 -7.77 -8.58
N LEU A 32 -16.84 -7.77 -7.80
CA LEU A 32 -17.74 -8.93 -7.68
C LEU A 32 -18.49 -9.21 -9.00
N GLN A 33 -18.88 -8.17 -9.74
CA GLN A 33 -19.52 -8.32 -11.04
C GLN A 33 -18.58 -8.89 -12.11
N LEU A 34 -17.30 -8.57 -12.02
CA LEU A 34 -16.28 -8.99 -12.98
C LEU A 34 -15.58 -10.29 -12.57
N ALA A 35 -15.80 -10.80 -11.35
CA ALA A 35 -15.12 -11.98 -10.84
C ALA A 35 -15.25 -13.19 -11.77
N GLY A 36 -14.12 -13.85 -12.07
CA GLY A 36 -14.04 -14.95 -13.02
C GLY A 36 -13.99 -14.55 -14.49
N GLN A 37 -14.04 -13.25 -14.82
CA GLN A 37 -13.92 -12.73 -16.19
C GLN A 37 -12.50 -12.17 -16.41
N GLN A 38 -12.07 -12.12 -17.68
CA GLN A 38 -10.81 -11.46 -18.08
C GLN A 38 -10.96 -9.93 -17.93
N ALA A 39 -10.76 -9.44 -16.71
CA ALA A 39 -11.00 -8.05 -16.35
C ALA A 39 -10.09 -7.56 -15.23
N ALA A 40 -10.05 -6.25 -15.05
CA ALA A 40 -9.35 -5.65 -13.92
C ALA A 40 -10.12 -4.46 -13.34
N VAL A 41 -9.89 -4.17 -12.06
CA VAL A 41 -10.33 -2.98 -11.34
C VAL A 41 -9.12 -2.33 -10.70
N VAL A 42 -9.01 -1.03 -10.79
CA VAL A 42 -7.90 -0.25 -10.20
C VAL A 42 -8.40 0.65 -9.08
N GLY A 43 -7.77 0.55 -7.94
CA GLY A 43 -7.95 1.44 -6.78
C GLY A 43 -6.76 2.38 -6.64
N ALA A 44 -6.93 3.64 -7.02
CA ALA A 44 -5.95 4.69 -6.80
C ALA A 44 -6.21 5.37 -5.46
N ALA A 45 -5.19 5.46 -4.62
CA ALA A 45 -5.35 5.96 -3.26
C ALA A 45 -4.20 6.89 -2.86
N PRO A 46 -4.45 7.95 -2.11
CA PRO A 46 -3.38 8.76 -1.55
C PRO A 46 -2.72 8.09 -0.34
N ALA A 47 -1.59 8.66 0.08
CA ALA A 47 -0.92 8.26 1.31
C ALA A 47 -1.89 8.31 2.50
N GLY A 48 -1.92 7.22 3.28
CA GLY A 48 -2.79 7.14 4.44
C GLY A 48 -4.28 6.93 4.15
N ALA A 49 -4.68 6.55 2.93
CA ALA A 49 -6.06 6.28 2.55
C ALA A 49 -6.66 5.00 3.16
N GLY A 50 -5.87 4.18 3.84
CA GLY A 50 -6.32 2.91 4.41
C GLY A 50 -6.33 1.75 3.41
N LYS A 51 -5.48 1.79 2.37
CA LYS A 51 -5.36 0.78 1.30
C LYS A 51 -5.37 -0.65 1.83
N SER A 52 -4.43 -1.00 2.72
CA SER A 52 -4.28 -2.37 3.20
C SER A 52 -5.46 -2.83 4.05
N HIS A 53 -6.17 -1.89 4.72
CA HIS A 53 -7.45 -2.19 5.38
C HIS A 53 -8.55 -2.51 4.35
N PHE A 54 -8.67 -1.71 3.32
CA PHE A 54 -9.60 -1.94 2.22
C PHE A 54 -9.32 -3.29 1.54
N VAL A 55 -8.04 -3.58 1.21
CA VAL A 55 -7.62 -4.85 0.61
C VAL A 55 -8.00 -6.03 1.52
N ALA A 56 -7.63 -6.01 2.78
CA ALA A 56 -7.90 -7.11 3.72
C ALA A 56 -9.40 -7.34 3.96
N SER A 57 -10.20 -6.27 4.06
CA SER A 57 -11.66 -6.39 4.19
C SER A 57 -12.32 -6.89 2.91
N THR A 58 -11.82 -6.45 1.74
CA THR A 58 -12.32 -6.89 0.43
C THR A 58 -12.02 -8.36 0.19
N VAL A 59 -10.81 -8.81 0.51
CA VAL A 59 -10.44 -10.23 0.43
C VAL A 59 -11.35 -11.10 1.29
N GLY A 60 -11.66 -10.67 2.53
CA GLY A 60 -12.63 -11.36 3.39
C GLY A 60 -14.01 -11.48 2.75
N LEU A 61 -14.51 -10.40 2.12
CA LEU A 61 -15.78 -10.39 1.40
C LEU A 61 -15.77 -11.36 0.20
N LEU A 62 -14.72 -11.33 -0.63
CA LEU A 62 -14.57 -12.22 -1.79
C LEU A 62 -14.57 -13.69 -1.35
N ARG A 63 -13.84 -14.02 -0.28
CA ARG A 63 -13.80 -15.37 0.28
C ARG A 63 -15.17 -15.81 0.84
N ALA A 64 -15.87 -14.91 1.55
CA ALA A 64 -17.23 -15.17 2.02
C ALA A 64 -18.24 -15.38 0.87
N SER A 65 -17.97 -14.82 -0.30
CA SER A 65 -18.75 -15.02 -1.54
C SER A 65 -18.36 -16.32 -2.28
N GLY A 66 -17.48 -17.16 -1.72
CA GLY A 66 -17.07 -18.43 -2.29
C GLY A 66 -15.97 -18.34 -3.36
N LEU A 67 -15.41 -17.14 -3.60
CA LEU A 67 -14.37 -16.95 -4.62
C LEU A 67 -13.00 -17.40 -4.09
N ARG A 68 -12.20 -18.01 -4.95
CA ARG A 68 -10.79 -18.31 -4.68
C ARG A 68 -9.94 -17.06 -4.95
N VAL A 69 -9.18 -16.63 -3.96
CA VAL A 69 -8.43 -15.37 -4.02
C VAL A 69 -6.95 -15.60 -3.77
N ALA A 70 -6.12 -15.03 -4.62
CA ALA A 70 -4.70 -14.83 -4.38
C ALA A 70 -4.43 -13.36 -4.03
N LEU A 71 -3.65 -13.10 -2.99
CA LEU A 71 -3.26 -11.76 -2.56
C LEU A 71 -1.75 -11.61 -2.65
N ALA A 72 -1.28 -10.55 -3.28
CA ALA A 72 0.14 -10.31 -3.47
C ALA A 72 0.55 -8.87 -3.16
N ALA A 73 1.83 -8.69 -2.84
CA ALA A 73 2.50 -7.40 -2.74
C ALA A 73 3.94 -7.51 -3.25
N PRO A 74 4.62 -6.38 -3.57
CA PRO A 74 5.98 -6.40 -4.10
C PRO A 74 7.05 -6.98 -3.18
N THR A 75 6.94 -6.77 -1.86
CA THR A 75 7.99 -7.15 -0.90
C THR A 75 7.52 -8.09 0.20
N ASN A 76 8.47 -8.81 0.82
CA ASN A 76 8.16 -9.71 1.94
C ASN A 76 7.55 -8.98 3.15
N ASP A 77 8.05 -7.79 3.49
CA ASP A 77 7.55 -7.03 4.64
C ASP A 77 6.11 -6.56 4.42
N GLN A 78 5.78 -6.15 3.19
CA GLN A 78 4.41 -5.80 2.81
C GLN A 78 3.48 -7.01 2.90
N VAL A 79 3.92 -8.18 2.40
CA VAL A 79 3.15 -9.42 2.48
C VAL A 79 2.91 -9.84 3.93
N GLN A 80 3.93 -9.79 4.80
CA GLN A 80 3.78 -10.10 6.23
C GLN A 80 2.76 -9.16 6.90
N SER A 81 2.84 -7.87 6.61
CA SER A 81 1.88 -6.87 7.09
C SER A 81 0.46 -7.15 6.60
N LEU A 82 0.31 -7.63 5.35
CA LEU A 82 -0.98 -8.03 4.79
C LEU A 82 -1.55 -9.26 5.50
N VAL A 83 -0.74 -10.30 5.76
CA VAL A 83 -1.17 -11.48 6.54
C VAL A 83 -1.71 -11.04 7.90
N GLN A 84 -0.96 -10.20 8.61
CA GLN A 84 -1.41 -9.68 9.90
C GLN A 84 -2.73 -8.91 9.76
N ARG A 85 -2.82 -7.99 8.81
CA ARG A 85 -4.04 -7.18 8.60
C ARG A 85 -5.25 -8.02 8.20
N VAL A 86 -5.06 -9.02 7.35
CA VAL A 86 -6.12 -9.97 6.98
C VAL A 86 -6.62 -10.71 8.23
N LYS A 87 -5.73 -11.22 9.08
CA LYS A 87 -6.11 -11.94 10.31
C LYS A 87 -6.74 -11.04 11.37
N GLU A 88 -6.35 -9.77 11.46
CA GLU A 88 -7.00 -8.78 12.33
C GLU A 88 -8.47 -8.55 11.95
N LEU A 89 -8.78 -8.49 10.66
CA LEU A 89 -10.13 -8.22 10.16
C LEU A 89 -10.96 -9.50 9.94
N ASN A 90 -10.31 -10.63 9.69
CA ASN A 90 -10.93 -11.90 9.36
C ASN A 90 -10.25 -13.02 10.19
N PRO A 91 -10.45 -13.08 11.52
CA PRO A 91 -9.70 -14.00 12.40
C PRO A 91 -9.88 -15.47 12.03
N ASP A 92 -11.04 -15.86 11.53
CA ASP A 92 -11.35 -17.24 11.18
C ASP A 92 -10.93 -17.63 9.76
N LEU A 93 -10.53 -16.67 8.91
CA LEU A 93 -10.13 -16.96 7.54
C LEU A 93 -8.80 -17.72 7.50
N PRO A 94 -8.74 -18.94 6.95
CA PRO A 94 -7.48 -19.67 6.79
C PRO A 94 -6.61 -18.99 5.73
N VAL A 95 -5.31 -18.83 6.06
CA VAL A 95 -4.32 -18.17 5.23
C VAL A 95 -3.16 -19.12 4.94
N ALA A 96 -2.85 -19.34 3.67
CA ALA A 96 -1.65 -20.00 3.20
C ALA A 96 -0.61 -18.93 2.81
N PHE A 97 0.39 -18.72 3.65
CA PHE A 97 1.51 -17.81 3.35
C PHE A 97 2.58 -18.56 2.57
N VAL A 98 2.65 -18.34 1.27
CA VAL A 98 3.62 -19.00 0.37
C VAL A 98 4.85 -18.11 0.21
N HIS A 99 5.99 -18.58 0.70
CA HIS A 99 7.27 -17.86 0.57
C HIS A 99 8.43 -18.81 0.21
N GLY A 100 9.66 -18.27 0.12
CA GLY A 100 10.83 -19.04 -0.33
C GLY A 100 11.12 -20.28 0.55
N GLN A 101 11.55 -21.36 -0.07
CA GLN A 101 11.93 -22.59 0.64
C GLN A 101 13.06 -22.35 1.65
N GLY A 102 13.00 -23.05 2.77
CA GLY A 102 14.02 -22.98 3.82
C GLY A 102 13.95 -21.74 4.71
N ARG A 103 12.88 -20.96 4.65
CA ARG A 103 12.60 -19.87 5.60
C ARG A 103 11.47 -20.28 6.52
N ASP A 104 11.66 -20.10 7.81
CA ASP A 104 10.59 -20.31 8.80
C ASP A 104 9.59 -19.18 8.75
N LEU A 105 8.35 -19.50 9.14
CA LEU A 105 7.31 -18.49 9.31
C LEU A 105 7.75 -17.53 10.42
N PRO A 106 7.73 -16.20 10.17
CA PRO A 106 8.07 -15.22 11.20
C PRO A 106 7.28 -15.46 12.47
N GLY A 107 7.91 -15.38 13.64
CA GLY A 107 7.30 -15.75 14.91
C GLY A 107 5.97 -15.04 15.21
N HIS A 108 5.86 -13.76 14.82
CA HIS A 108 4.63 -12.98 14.98
C HIS A 108 3.48 -13.48 14.08
N LEU A 109 3.77 -14.11 12.94
CA LEU A 109 2.76 -14.74 12.08
C LEU A 109 2.47 -16.17 12.50
N ALA A 110 3.47 -16.91 13.01
CA ALA A 110 3.29 -18.27 13.51
C ALA A 110 2.35 -18.35 14.71
N SER A 111 2.21 -17.26 15.47
CA SER A 111 1.25 -17.16 16.58
C SER A 111 -0.19 -16.91 16.14
N LEU A 112 -0.44 -16.59 14.87
CA LEU A 112 -1.79 -16.31 14.35
C LEU A 112 -2.50 -17.61 13.99
N THR A 113 -3.67 -17.83 14.57
CA THR A 113 -4.49 -19.03 14.30
C THR A 113 -4.88 -19.12 12.83
N GLY A 114 -4.70 -20.28 12.21
CA GLY A 114 -5.10 -20.54 10.83
C GLY A 114 -4.15 -19.95 9.77
N VAL A 115 -2.96 -19.48 10.16
CA VAL A 115 -1.88 -19.16 9.23
C VAL A 115 -1.01 -20.41 9.05
N THR A 116 -0.84 -20.85 7.82
CA THR A 116 0.00 -21.98 7.43
C THR A 116 1.05 -21.57 6.42
N GLN A 117 2.12 -22.35 6.33
CA GLN A 117 3.21 -22.16 5.37
C GLN A 117 3.37 -23.41 4.50
N PRO A 118 2.45 -23.64 3.55
CA PRO A 118 2.55 -24.78 2.65
C PRO A 118 3.63 -24.55 1.59
N SER A 119 4.11 -25.65 0.98
CA SER A 119 4.78 -25.53 -0.31
C SER A 119 3.78 -25.02 -1.36
N ALA A 120 4.28 -24.48 -2.49
CA ALA A 120 3.41 -24.04 -3.58
C ALA A 120 2.51 -25.16 -4.12
N ALA A 121 3.05 -26.39 -4.21
CA ALA A 121 2.30 -27.56 -4.63
C ALA A 121 1.23 -27.99 -3.62
N ASP A 122 1.50 -27.82 -2.31
CA ASP A 122 0.51 -28.11 -1.28
C ASP A 122 -0.57 -27.01 -1.22
N ALA A 123 -0.20 -25.76 -1.42
CA ALA A 123 -1.15 -24.65 -1.53
C ALA A 123 -2.12 -24.84 -2.70
N GLN A 124 -1.64 -25.38 -3.83
CA GLN A 124 -2.50 -25.70 -4.97
C GLN A 124 -3.49 -26.82 -4.65
N ARG A 125 -3.07 -27.82 -3.87
CA ARG A 125 -3.96 -28.94 -3.45
C ARG A 125 -4.97 -28.52 -2.39
N GLN A 126 -4.64 -27.54 -1.56
CA GLN A 126 -5.52 -26.98 -0.54
C GLN A 126 -6.40 -25.91 -1.18
N GLN A 127 -7.62 -26.26 -1.56
CA GLN A 127 -8.51 -25.33 -2.29
C GLN A 127 -9.10 -24.20 -1.40
N ASP A 128 -9.03 -24.35 -0.09
CA ASP A 128 -9.75 -23.46 0.86
C ASP A 128 -9.00 -22.23 1.40
N PRO A 129 -7.67 -22.24 1.62
CA PRO A 129 -7.04 -21.06 2.21
C PRO A 129 -6.91 -19.92 1.20
N LEU A 130 -6.96 -18.70 1.74
CA LEU A 130 -6.47 -17.53 1.03
C LEU A 130 -4.97 -17.67 0.83
N VAL A 131 -4.50 -17.61 -0.41
CA VAL A 131 -3.06 -17.62 -0.70
C VAL A 131 -2.52 -16.20 -0.66
N ILE A 132 -1.47 -15.98 0.16
CA ILE A 132 -0.75 -14.71 0.24
C ILE A 132 0.73 -14.94 -0.05
N ALA A 133 1.31 -14.16 -0.98
CA ALA A 133 2.71 -14.27 -1.38
C ALA A 133 3.24 -12.94 -1.95
N THR A 134 4.56 -12.83 -2.16
CA THR A 134 5.08 -11.77 -3.03
C THR A 134 4.67 -12.04 -4.49
N ILE A 135 4.62 -10.99 -5.30
CA ILE A 135 4.30 -11.13 -6.74
C ILE A 135 5.25 -12.12 -7.40
N ASP A 136 6.56 -12.01 -7.14
CA ASP A 136 7.58 -12.91 -7.70
C ASP A 136 7.37 -14.37 -7.26
N LYS A 137 7.01 -14.59 -5.98
CA LYS A 137 6.79 -15.93 -5.47
C LYS A 137 5.50 -16.54 -6.01
N LEU A 138 4.47 -15.74 -6.20
CA LEU A 138 3.21 -16.17 -6.80
C LEU A 138 3.43 -16.56 -8.27
N ALA A 139 4.18 -15.74 -9.02
CA ALA A 139 4.57 -16.03 -10.40
C ALA A 139 5.39 -17.33 -10.53
N ASP A 140 6.41 -17.50 -9.68
CA ASP A 140 7.24 -18.72 -9.63
C ASP A 140 6.38 -19.96 -9.31
N ALA A 141 5.48 -19.84 -8.33
CA ALA A 141 4.57 -20.92 -7.94
C ALA A 141 3.58 -21.29 -9.06
N PHE A 142 3.06 -20.31 -9.77
CA PHE A 142 2.21 -20.51 -10.94
C PHE A 142 2.95 -21.20 -12.08
N LEU A 143 4.09 -20.68 -12.47
CA LEU A 143 4.85 -21.17 -13.63
C LEU A 143 5.46 -22.56 -13.40
N ARG A 144 5.93 -22.87 -12.18
CA ARG A 144 6.63 -24.13 -11.88
C ARG A 144 5.73 -25.21 -11.29
N ASN A 145 4.73 -24.82 -10.52
CA ASN A 145 3.92 -25.75 -9.74
C ASN A 145 2.45 -25.72 -10.12
N GLY A 146 2.06 -24.91 -11.11
CA GLY A 146 0.68 -24.77 -11.53
C GLY A 146 -0.25 -24.16 -10.49
N LEU A 147 0.29 -23.33 -9.55
CA LEU A 147 -0.53 -22.63 -8.56
C LEU A 147 -1.41 -21.59 -9.27
N GLY A 148 -2.67 -21.94 -9.50
CA GLY A 148 -3.63 -21.14 -10.26
C GLY A 148 -5.06 -21.49 -9.89
N ASP A 149 -5.96 -21.33 -10.86
CA ASP A 149 -7.40 -21.54 -10.69
C ASP A 149 -8.03 -20.61 -9.63
N PHE A 150 -7.42 -19.43 -9.39
CA PHE A 150 -8.05 -18.40 -8.61
C PHE A 150 -9.06 -17.63 -9.47
N ASP A 151 -10.11 -17.11 -8.81
CA ASP A 151 -11.08 -16.24 -9.47
C ASP A 151 -10.58 -14.80 -9.53
N VAL A 152 -9.85 -14.37 -8.47
CA VAL A 152 -9.37 -13.01 -8.32
C VAL A 152 -7.92 -12.99 -7.82
N LEU A 153 -7.07 -12.22 -8.50
CA LEU A 153 -5.75 -11.80 -8.05
C LEU A 153 -5.84 -10.36 -7.50
N VAL A 154 -5.51 -10.19 -6.22
CA VAL A 154 -5.44 -8.87 -5.58
C VAL A 154 -3.98 -8.49 -5.41
N ILE A 155 -3.59 -7.30 -5.86
CA ILE A 155 -2.24 -6.76 -5.70
C ILE A 155 -2.33 -5.47 -4.88
N ASP A 156 -1.78 -5.50 -3.67
CA ASP A 156 -1.55 -4.29 -2.86
C ASP A 156 -0.22 -3.63 -3.28
N GLU A 157 -0.13 -2.32 -3.13
CA GLU A 157 0.99 -1.48 -3.57
C GLU A 157 1.33 -1.64 -5.08
N ALA A 158 0.29 -1.76 -5.92
CA ALA A 158 0.41 -2.07 -7.34
C ALA A 158 1.16 -1.00 -8.16
N TYR A 159 1.23 0.24 -7.68
CA TYR A 159 2.03 1.30 -8.33
C TYR A 159 3.53 1.15 -8.06
N GLN A 160 3.94 0.36 -7.06
CA GLN A 160 5.34 -0.01 -6.84
C GLN A 160 5.76 -1.28 -7.61
N ALA A 161 4.79 -2.02 -8.14
CA ALA A 161 5.06 -3.20 -8.95
C ALA A 161 5.43 -2.80 -10.38
N ASP A 162 6.54 -3.31 -10.90
CA ASP A 162 6.85 -3.17 -12.32
C ASP A 162 5.96 -4.08 -13.18
N ALA A 163 5.81 -3.70 -14.44
CA ALA A 163 4.94 -4.38 -15.39
C ALA A 163 5.40 -5.83 -15.65
N ALA A 164 6.70 -6.12 -15.66
CA ALA A 164 7.22 -7.45 -15.94
C ALA A 164 6.82 -8.44 -14.84
N ARG A 165 6.98 -8.05 -13.57
CA ARG A 165 6.50 -8.87 -12.42
C ARG A 165 5.00 -9.10 -12.46
N TYR A 166 4.25 -8.06 -12.74
CA TYR A 166 2.80 -8.16 -12.86
C TYR A 166 2.39 -9.16 -13.93
N TYR A 167 2.94 -9.05 -15.15
CA TYR A 167 2.59 -9.94 -16.24
C TYR A 167 2.97 -11.41 -15.99
N THR A 168 4.07 -11.67 -15.28
CA THR A 168 4.43 -13.03 -14.91
C THR A 168 3.45 -13.65 -13.92
N ALA A 169 2.79 -12.86 -13.08
CA ALA A 169 1.77 -13.31 -12.14
C ALA A 169 0.33 -13.25 -12.70
N ALA A 170 0.11 -12.54 -13.80
CA ALA A 170 -1.24 -12.26 -14.31
C ALA A 170 -2.04 -13.52 -14.68
N GLY A 171 -1.36 -14.61 -15.08
CA GLY A 171 -2.03 -15.89 -15.40
C GLY A 171 -2.63 -16.62 -14.19
N VAL A 172 -2.38 -16.18 -12.97
CA VAL A 172 -2.85 -16.81 -11.73
C VAL A 172 -4.37 -16.76 -11.60
N ALA A 173 -5.00 -15.68 -12.06
CA ALA A 173 -6.45 -15.49 -12.04
C ALA A 173 -6.92 -14.68 -13.25
N PRO A 174 -8.17 -14.81 -13.70
CA PRO A 174 -8.71 -13.99 -14.79
C PRO A 174 -9.06 -12.57 -14.37
N THR A 175 -9.47 -12.34 -13.12
CA THR A 175 -9.87 -11.03 -12.65
C THR A 175 -8.82 -10.44 -11.70
N HIS A 176 -8.47 -9.18 -11.89
CA HIS A 176 -7.45 -8.52 -11.07
C HIS A 176 -8.02 -7.30 -10.34
N LEU A 177 -7.62 -7.15 -9.07
CA LEU A 177 -7.76 -5.91 -8.31
C LEU A 177 -6.37 -5.34 -8.03
N LEU A 178 -6.06 -4.19 -8.56
CA LEU A 178 -4.79 -3.49 -8.34
C LEU A 178 -5.05 -2.26 -7.46
N VAL A 179 -4.52 -2.27 -6.25
CA VAL A 179 -4.65 -1.13 -5.31
C VAL A 179 -3.28 -0.56 -5.02
N GLY A 180 -3.16 0.76 -5.04
CA GLY A 180 -1.87 1.39 -4.73
C GLY A 180 -1.94 2.90 -4.62
N ASP A 181 -0.81 3.50 -4.36
CA ASP A 181 -0.62 4.93 -4.13
C ASP A 181 0.02 5.57 -5.36
N THR A 182 -0.70 6.48 -6.00
CA THR A 182 -0.25 7.15 -7.23
C THR A 182 0.84 8.20 -7.02
N GLY A 183 1.03 8.64 -5.78
CA GLY A 183 2.06 9.63 -5.42
C GLY A 183 3.33 9.01 -4.81
N GLN A 184 3.42 7.67 -4.80
CA GLN A 184 4.64 6.98 -4.36
C GLN A 184 5.70 6.93 -5.46
N LEU A 185 6.92 6.55 -5.05
CA LEU A 185 8.03 6.37 -5.97
C LEU A 185 7.74 5.28 -6.99
N ASP A 186 8.17 5.51 -8.22
CA ASP A 186 8.15 4.52 -9.29
C ASP A 186 8.91 3.24 -8.89
N PRO A 187 8.64 2.11 -9.58
CA PRO A 187 9.42 0.89 -9.39
C PRO A 187 10.92 1.15 -9.50
N PHE A 188 11.68 0.53 -8.63
CA PHE A 188 13.12 0.67 -8.62
C PHE A 188 13.76 -0.38 -9.54
N SER A 189 14.66 0.06 -10.44
CA SER A 189 15.49 -0.84 -11.24
C SER A 189 16.93 -0.83 -10.71
N PRO A 190 17.56 -1.99 -10.52
CA PRO A 190 18.99 -2.06 -10.24
C PRO A 190 19.89 -1.77 -11.44
N LEU A 191 19.31 -1.58 -12.62
CA LEU A 191 20.06 -1.29 -13.85
C LEU A 191 20.50 0.19 -13.87
N ASP A 192 21.78 0.42 -13.99
CA ASP A 192 22.37 1.77 -14.01
C ASP A 192 21.88 2.58 -15.23
N ASP A 193 21.55 1.91 -16.35
CA ASP A 193 21.12 2.52 -17.61
C ASP A 193 19.59 2.50 -17.83
N ALA A 194 18.79 2.32 -16.78
CA ALA A 194 17.32 2.32 -16.89
C ALA A 194 16.77 3.59 -17.55
N THR A 195 17.51 4.71 -17.47
CA THR A 195 17.16 5.99 -18.10
C THR A 195 17.12 5.92 -19.63
N TYR A 196 17.88 5.02 -20.26
CA TYR A 196 17.88 4.84 -21.72
C TYR A 196 16.52 4.36 -22.25
N TRP A 197 15.81 3.55 -21.46
CA TRP A 197 14.54 2.93 -21.83
C TRP A 197 13.33 3.77 -21.40
N ARG A 198 13.57 4.85 -20.64
CA ARG A 198 12.52 5.61 -19.96
C ARG A 198 11.49 6.16 -20.94
N GLY A 199 10.22 5.84 -20.68
CA GLY A 199 9.08 6.27 -21.51
C GLY A 199 8.85 5.45 -22.77
N GLY A 200 9.72 4.47 -23.08
CA GLY A 200 9.54 3.51 -24.16
C GLY A 200 8.66 2.32 -23.76
N PRO A 201 8.26 1.48 -24.71
CA PRO A 201 7.48 0.27 -24.41
C PRO A 201 8.25 -0.76 -23.59
N GLU A 202 9.57 -0.76 -23.66
CA GLU A 202 10.48 -1.65 -22.93
C GLU A 202 11.00 -1.04 -21.62
N ASP A 203 10.47 0.10 -21.19
CA ASP A 203 10.90 0.76 -19.96
C ASP A 203 10.67 -0.15 -18.75
N PRO A 204 11.74 -0.60 -18.05
CA PRO A 204 11.63 -1.51 -16.90
C PRO A 204 10.98 -0.86 -15.69
N LEU A 205 10.82 0.46 -15.69
CA LEU A 205 10.20 1.23 -14.61
C LEU A 205 8.71 1.51 -14.86
N GLN A 206 8.13 0.97 -15.95
CA GLN A 206 6.69 1.06 -16.12
C GLN A 206 5.97 0.32 -15.00
N THR A 207 5.02 1.00 -14.39
CA THR A 207 4.21 0.39 -13.33
C THR A 207 3.22 -0.62 -13.92
N ALA A 208 2.88 -1.65 -13.16
CA ALA A 208 1.83 -2.61 -13.50
C ALA A 208 0.53 -1.91 -13.91
N VAL A 209 0.11 -0.91 -13.13
CA VAL A 209 -1.11 -0.14 -13.40
C VAL A 209 -0.98 0.68 -14.68
N GLY A 210 0.16 1.35 -14.90
CA GLY A 210 0.38 2.18 -16.08
C GLY A 210 0.26 1.39 -17.38
N VAL A 211 0.85 0.19 -17.42
CA VAL A 211 0.79 -0.68 -18.60
C VAL A 211 -0.60 -1.30 -18.76
N LEU A 212 -1.24 -1.71 -17.66
CA LEU A 212 -2.61 -2.21 -17.69
C LEU A 212 -3.56 -1.18 -18.33
N LEU A 213 -3.57 0.06 -17.84
CA LEU A 213 -4.47 1.12 -18.31
C LEU A 213 -4.18 1.56 -19.74
N ARG A 214 -2.92 1.50 -20.16
CA ARG A 214 -2.54 1.78 -21.57
C ARG A 214 -3.13 0.74 -22.51
N ASN A 215 -3.04 -0.54 -22.15
CA ASN A 215 -3.51 -1.63 -22.99
C ASN A 215 -5.02 -1.88 -22.87
N HIS A 216 -5.60 -1.51 -21.73
CA HIS A 216 -7.02 -1.69 -21.42
C HIS A 216 -7.63 -0.38 -20.89
N PRO A 217 -7.82 0.64 -21.74
CA PRO A 217 -8.28 1.98 -21.32
C PRO A 217 -9.71 1.99 -20.75
N GLY A 218 -10.47 0.92 -20.96
CA GLY A 218 -11.81 0.75 -20.37
C GLY A 218 -11.82 0.18 -18.97
N THR A 219 -10.65 -0.08 -18.35
CA THR A 219 -10.55 -0.60 -16.98
C THR A 219 -11.13 0.42 -15.99
N PRO A 220 -12.08 0.03 -15.11
CA PRO A 220 -12.57 0.90 -14.04
C PRO A 220 -11.45 1.35 -13.11
N VAL A 221 -11.34 2.67 -12.91
CA VAL A 221 -10.40 3.28 -11.97
C VAL A 221 -11.17 4.04 -10.91
N HIS A 222 -11.02 3.63 -9.67
CA HIS A 222 -11.65 4.28 -8.51
C HIS A 222 -10.61 5.07 -7.73
N GLN A 223 -10.83 6.37 -7.57
CA GLN A 223 -9.98 7.24 -6.76
C GLN A 223 -10.53 7.34 -5.34
N ILE A 224 -9.81 6.84 -4.35
CA ILE A 224 -10.20 6.91 -2.94
C ILE A 224 -9.98 8.34 -2.43
N PRO A 225 -11.05 9.08 -2.05
CA PRO A 225 -10.98 10.52 -1.82
C PRO A 225 -10.60 10.90 -0.38
N VAL A 226 -9.88 10.04 0.34
CA VAL A 226 -9.62 10.24 1.77
C VAL A 226 -8.18 9.97 2.16
N THR A 227 -7.68 10.73 3.15
CA THR A 227 -6.52 10.36 3.94
C THR A 227 -6.87 10.35 5.43
N TRP A 228 -6.55 9.24 6.11
CA TRP A 228 -6.70 9.10 7.56
C TRP A 228 -5.46 9.57 8.32
N ARG A 229 -4.36 9.75 7.59
CA ARG A 229 -3.04 10.04 8.15
C ARG A 229 -2.76 11.52 8.26
N LEU A 230 -3.10 12.28 7.23
CA LEU A 230 -2.72 13.68 7.13
C LEU A 230 -3.66 14.58 7.93
N ASP A 231 -3.08 15.66 8.50
CA ASP A 231 -3.85 16.77 9.02
C ASP A 231 -4.51 17.53 7.85
N PRO A 232 -5.72 18.07 8.00
CA PRO A 232 -6.38 18.87 6.96
C PRO A 232 -5.51 20.00 6.40
N ARG A 233 -4.70 20.63 7.24
CA ARG A 233 -3.77 21.72 6.86
C ARG A 233 -2.62 21.23 5.98
N ALA A 234 -2.21 19.95 6.08
CA ALA A 234 -1.16 19.36 5.26
C ALA A 234 -1.67 18.86 3.89
N VAL A 235 -2.98 18.66 3.73
CA VAL A 235 -3.56 18.14 2.50
C VAL A 235 -3.24 18.99 1.25
N PRO A 236 -3.30 20.33 1.27
CA PRO A 236 -2.96 21.15 0.10
C PRO A 236 -1.54 20.91 -0.41
N VAL A 237 -0.57 20.73 0.49
CA VAL A 237 0.82 20.41 0.13
C VAL A 237 0.93 19.02 -0.42
N ALA A 238 0.32 18.03 0.26
CA ALA A 238 0.34 16.65 -0.19
C ALA A 238 -0.28 16.47 -1.59
N ARG A 239 -1.33 17.21 -1.93
CA ARG A 239 -1.99 17.16 -3.25
C ARG A 239 -1.06 17.48 -4.41
N CYS A 240 0.04 18.20 -4.20
CA CYS A 240 1.03 18.45 -5.25
C CYS A 240 1.65 17.16 -5.82
N PHE A 241 1.65 16.07 -5.04
CA PHE A 241 2.14 14.75 -5.47
C PHE A 241 1.06 13.89 -6.14
N TYR A 242 -0.17 14.38 -6.23
CA TYR A 242 -1.33 13.63 -6.75
C TYR A 242 -2.07 14.41 -7.84
N PRO A 243 -1.43 14.65 -9.00
CA PRO A 243 -2.07 15.39 -10.08
C PRO A 243 -3.34 14.67 -10.55
N GLY A 244 -4.46 15.39 -10.59
CA GLY A 244 -5.75 14.83 -11.01
C GLY A 244 -6.46 13.95 -9.98
N HIS A 245 -5.91 13.77 -8.77
CA HIS A 245 -6.55 13.02 -7.70
C HIS A 245 -6.93 13.95 -6.53
N SER A 246 -8.21 14.15 -6.31
CA SER A 246 -8.73 14.98 -5.23
C SER A 246 -9.05 14.13 -4.00
N PHE A 247 -8.55 14.53 -2.83
CA PHE A 247 -8.84 13.86 -1.56
C PHE A 247 -8.86 14.86 -0.40
N SER A 248 -9.45 14.47 0.71
CA SER A 248 -9.55 15.26 1.93
C SER A 248 -9.09 14.46 3.16
N ALA A 249 -8.73 15.13 4.23
CA ALA A 249 -8.45 14.46 5.49
C ALA A 249 -9.76 13.98 6.14
N ALA A 250 -9.76 12.75 6.64
CA ALA A 250 -10.88 12.20 7.41
C ALA A 250 -11.01 12.84 8.80
N VAL A 251 -9.91 13.36 9.35
CA VAL A 251 -9.89 14.03 10.65
C VAL A 251 -10.26 15.51 10.49
N LEU A 252 -11.01 16.03 11.47
CA LEU A 252 -11.31 17.45 11.52
C LEU A 252 -10.06 18.27 11.88
N PRO A 253 -10.01 19.57 11.49
CA PRO A 253 -8.99 20.50 12.00
C PRO A 253 -8.93 20.42 13.51
N GLU A 254 -7.74 20.57 14.09
CA GLU A 254 -7.49 20.52 15.54
C GLU A 254 -7.70 19.16 16.21
N ALA A 255 -8.07 18.11 15.45
CA ALA A 255 -8.12 16.75 15.98
C ALA A 255 -6.73 16.16 16.25
N ARG A 256 -5.70 16.82 15.77
CA ARG A 256 -4.29 16.47 16.00
C ARG A 256 -3.51 17.67 16.49
N GLU A 257 -2.64 17.43 17.46
CA GLU A 257 -1.77 18.44 18.04
C GLU A 257 -0.34 17.89 18.07
N LEU A 258 0.60 18.71 17.62
CA LEU A 258 2.02 18.44 17.83
C LEU A 258 2.44 19.10 19.15
N ARG A 259 2.79 18.28 20.14
CA ARG A 259 3.32 18.75 21.42
C ARG A 259 4.80 18.47 21.49
N LEU A 260 5.57 19.54 21.62
CA LEU A 260 7.01 19.42 21.83
C LEU A 260 7.27 18.99 23.28
N MET A 261 7.87 17.83 23.48
CA MET A 261 8.13 17.27 24.82
C MET A 261 9.35 17.89 25.48
N ARG A 262 10.26 18.49 24.71
CA ARG A 262 11.48 19.12 25.20
C ARG A 262 11.70 20.46 24.48
N PRO A 263 11.90 21.58 25.21
CA PRO A 263 12.39 22.78 24.58
C PRO A 263 13.77 22.50 23.99
N GLY A 264 13.97 22.89 22.72
CA GLY A 264 15.26 22.75 22.06
C GLY A 264 16.37 23.43 22.87
N PRO A 265 17.56 22.85 22.97
CA PRO A 265 18.69 23.59 23.48
C PRO A 265 18.90 24.80 22.55
N GLY A 266 19.01 26.00 23.08
CA GLY A 266 19.17 27.24 22.33
C GLY A 266 20.50 27.35 21.54
N SER A 267 20.83 26.29 20.80
CA SER A 267 21.99 26.19 19.93
C SER A 267 21.65 26.73 18.55
N GLN A 268 22.47 27.62 18.01
CA GLN A 268 22.28 28.17 16.66
C GLN A 268 22.23 27.07 15.58
N VAL A 269 22.88 25.93 15.79
CA VAL A 269 22.88 24.77 14.86
C VAL A 269 21.50 24.11 14.80
N LEU A 270 20.73 24.20 15.86
CA LEU A 270 19.43 23.52 15.99
C LEU A 270 18.24 24.48 15.81
N ALA A 271 18.49 25.79 15.73
CA ALA A 271 17.46 26.80 15.51
C ALA A 271 16.56 26.52 14.28
N PRO A 272 17.07 26.04 13.13
CA PRO A 272 16.20 25.70 12.00
C PRO A 272 15.24 24.52 12.29
N ILE A 273 15.64 23.56 13.11
CA ILE A 273 14.79 22.43 13.52
C ILE A 273 13.68 22.94 14.45
N ASP A 274 14.03 23.78 15.43
CA ASP A 274 13.07 24.34 16.37
C ASP A 274 12.05 25.21 15.64
N ALA A 275 12.49 26.05 14.70
CA ALA A 275 11.60 26.88 13.86
C ALA A 275 10.67 26.01 12.98
N ALA A 276 11.18 24.93 12.39
CA ALA A 276 10.36 24.02 11.61
C ALA A 276 9.34 23.28 12.47
N LEU A 277 9.67 22.91 13.70
CA LEU A 277 8.74 22.28 14.64
C LEU A 277 7.65 23.25 15.10
N ASP A 278 8.01 24.51 15.40
CA ASP A 278 7.04 25.55 15.76
C ASP A 278 6.08 25.84 14.60
N GLU A 279 6.60 25.91 13.37
CA GLU A 279 5.78 26.05 12.17
C GLU A 279 4.86 24.83 11.96
N ALA A 280 5.37 23.62 12.11
CA ALA A 280 4.57 22.40 11.99
C ALA A 280 3.48 22.32 13.06
N ALA A 281 3.76 22.74 14.29
CA ALA A 281 2.77 22.80 15.36
C ALA A 281 1.64 23.82 15.05
N ALA A 282 1.99 24.94 14.44
CA ALA A 282 1.03 26.00 14.10
C ALA A 282 0.23 25.69 12.82
N SER A 283 0.89 25.22 11.76
CA SER A 283 0.33 25.09 10.41
C SER A 283 -0.04 23.66 10.00
N GLY A 284 0.39 22.65 10.75
CA GLY A 284 0.21 21.23 10.45
C GLY A 284 1.29 20.64 9.54
N TRP A 285 2.24 21.44 9.06
CA TRP A 285 3.38 21.02 8.24
C TRP A 285 4.49 22.04 8.32
N ALA A 286 5.72 21.64 7.99
CA ALA A 286 6.84 22.58 7.82
C ALA A 286 7.80 22.07 6.76
N HIS A 287 8.60 22.96 6.20
CA HIS A 287 9.66 22.65 5.26
C HIS A 287 11.01 23.01 5.87
N LEU A 288 11.91 22.03 5.92
CA LEU A 288 13.29 22.22 6.34
C LEU A 288 14.25 21.93 5.19
N THR A 289 14.96 22.95 4.72
CA THR A 289 16.03 22.78 3.73
C THR A 289 17.30 22.39 4.43
N LEU A 290 17.84 21.23 4.12
CA LEU A 290 19.12 20.75 4.65
C LEU A 290 20.26 21.19 3.73
N PRO A 291 21.41 21.64 4.28
CA PRO A 291 22.58 21.96 3.48
C PRO A 291 23.22 20.65 2.98
N GLY A 292 23.64 20.62 1.72
CA GLY A 292 24.38 19.51 1.15
C GLY A 292 23.96 19.16 -0.26
N ALA A 293 24.75 18.29 -0.92
CA ALA A 293 24.42 17.70 -2.19
C ALA A 293 23.60 16.40 -1.99
N PRO A 294 22.68 16.05 -2.89
CA PRO A 294 21.94 14.80 -2.80
C PRO A 294 22.90 13.60 -2.78
N VAL A 295 22.70 12.68 -1.85
CA VAL A 295 23.48 11.43 -1.73
C VAL A 295 22.56 10.24 -1.97
N LEU A 296 22.94 9.37 -2.90
CA LEU A 296 22.08 8.28 -3.40
C LEU A 296 21.81 7.14 -2.42
N ARG A 297 22.65 6.91 -1.40
CA ARG A 297 22.54 5.71 -0.53
C ARG A 297 22.51 6.01 0.96
N ALA A 298 23.28 6.93 1.43
CA ALA A 298 23.31 7.30 2.84
C ALA A 298 23.78 8.75 2.97
N ASP A 299 23.05 9.53 3.74
CA ASP A 299 23.38 10.91 4.03
C ASP A 299 23.55 11.08 5.55
N PRO A 300 24.81 11.04 6.05
CA PRO A 300 25.08 11.18 7.48
C PRO A 300 24.64 12.56 8.04
N ALA A 301 24.69 13.61 7.22
CA ALA A 301 24.24 14.94 7.65
C ALA A 301 22.74 14.97 7.88
N THR A 302 21.95 14.47 6.90
CA THR A 302 20.50 14.32 7.07
C THR A 302 20.14 13.42 8.26
N ALA A 303 20.89 12.32 8.48
CA ALA A 303 20.67 11.44 9.62
C ALA A 303 20.83 12.17 10.97
N VAL A 304 21.81 13.07 11.09
CA VAL A 304 21.98 13.90 12.29
C VAL A 304 20.77 14.79 12.53
N PHE A 305 20.27 15.46 11.49
CA PHE A 305 19.06 16.32 11.60
C PHE A 305 17.83 15.51 11.99
N ILE A 306 17.62 14.32 11.37
CA ILE A 306 16.49 13.45 11.71
C ILE A 306 16.59 12.96 13.16
N ARG A 307 17.80 12.60 13.64
CA ARG A 307 17.99 12.23 15.03
C ARG A 307 17.63 13.36 15.97
N GLU A 308 18.10 14.58 15.71
CA GLU A 308 17.79 15.76 16.54
C GLU A 308 16.31 16.11 16.51
N LEU A 309 15.65 15.96 15.36
CA LEU A 309 14.21 16.09 15.23
C LEU A 309 13.47 15.07 16.11
N ALA A 310 13.86 13.79 16.03
CA ALA A 310 13.25 12.71 16.82
C ALA A 310 13.46 12.90 18.34
N HIS A 311 14.56 13.52 18.75
CA HIS A 311 14.81 13.81 20.18
C HIS A 311 13.93 14.94 20.73
N ARG A 312 13.28 15.75 19.88
CA ARG A 312 12.39 16.85 20.27
C ARG A 312 10.90 16.49 20.25
N LEU A 313 10.56 15.42 19.58
CA LEU A 313 9.21 14.82 19.52
C LEU A 313 9.00 13.79 20.62
#